data_26206d385c8409cd6359ad61eaca7ede
#
_entry.id   26206d385c8409cd6359ad61eaca7ede
#
_cell.length_a   1.000
_cell.length_b   1.000
_cell.length_c   1.000
_cell.angle_alpha   90.00
_cell.angle_beta   90.00
_cell.angle_gamma   90.00
#
_symmetry.space_group_name_H-M   'P 1'
#
loop_
_entity.id
_entity.type
_entity.pdbx_description
1 polymer ?
#
loop_
_entity_poly.entity_id
_entity_poly.type
_entity_poly.pdbx_seq_one_letter_code
_entity_poly.pdbx_strand_id
1 'polypeptide(L)'
;MIRKLSLAAVTASAIAALTAATTAGWAADKPVFGLVMSFSGWFAPIDADTIAGAKLAVAEINAAGGVLGQPIEVVEFDNKSEPPLGADGAVDVIGKGTKAILFPSDFDFGAPGAYVAQQKDVVAFSGASDPKFGVQGVGPLAYSTSNASQAQGALLAEWGYKQKGWKTAYVLLDNTIAYTKSLCGSFATRWTELAGKDGLLGQDTFLNNDPSIAAQVTRITSLSKKPDVIFFCSYAPGGPSAMRQLRAAGIDAPIVTGESLDGDYWIGSIPDLSNFYVISYGSKYGDDPDAEVNGFFKRFEAKYGKKADVSYGLRGYSAVQAWAAAANKAGSLEGSKVAAALDAFDKKPLVIGPTTYTSKLHIQTTRPMAILQATNGKFACVGRFTVESFPPLQ
;
A
#
# COMPACT_ATOMS: atom_id res chain seq x y z
N MET A 1 -90.05 -0.13 -54.33
CA MET A 1 -89.66 -1.38 -53.67
C MET A 1 -88.14 -1.46 -53.63
N ILE A 2 -87.55 -1.05 -52.58
CA ILE A 2 -86.11 -1.11 -52.43
C ILE A 2 -85.82 -1.68 -51.03
N ARG A 3 -85.29 -2.88 -50.99
CA ARG A 3 -84.83 -3.55 -49.75
C ARG A 3 -83.53 -2.98 -49.29
N LYS A 4 -83.48 -2.54 -48.05
CA LYS A 4 -82.24 -2.14 -47.36
C LYS A 4 -81.55 -3.39 -46.82
N LEU A 5 -80.31 -3.62 -47.19
CA LEU A 5 -79.40 -4.59 -46.55
C LEU A 5 -78.66 -3.92 -45.42
N SER A 6 -78.81 -4.50 -44.25
CA SER A 6 -78.07 -4.10 -43.07
C SER A 6 -76.70 -4.84 -43.00
N LEU A 7 -75.62 -4.09 -42.91
CA LEU A 7 -74.25 -4.64 -42.72
C LEU A 7 -73.97 -4.73 -41.22
N ALA A 8 -73.79 -5.94 -40.71
CA ALA A 8 -73.36 -6.20 -39.33
C ALA A 8 -71.82 -6.09 -39.24
N ALA A 9 -71.32 -5.14 -38.44
CA ALA A 9 -69.90 -5.02 -38.14
C ALA A 9 -69.51 -5.99 -37.00
N VAL A 10 -68.63 -6.93 -37.31
CA VAL A 10 -68.01 -7.82 -36.32
C VAL A 10 -66.78 -7.11 -35.77
N THR A 11 -66.87 -6.66 -34.54
CA THR A 11 -65.68 -6.14 -33.77
C THR A 11 -64.96 -7.30 -33.17
N ALA A 12 -63.76 -7.61 -33.70
CA ALA A 12 -62.77 -8.54 -33.08
C ALA A 12 -62.01 -7.82 -31.98
N SER A 13 -62.29 -8.16 -30.74
CA SER A 13 -61.48 -7.72 -29.57
C SER A 13 -60.19 -8.57 -29.46
N ALA A 14 -59.06 -7.97 -29.83
CA ALA A 14 -57.73 -8.57 -29.57
C ALA A 14 -57.37 -8.34 -28.12
N ILE A 15 -57.43 -9.38 -27.31
CA ILE A 15 -56.89 -9.41 -25.96
C ILE A 15 -55.36 -9.58 -26.07
N ALA A 16 -54.62 -8.50 -25.94
CA ALA A 16 -53.15 -8.56 -25.76
C ALA A 16 -52.85 -9.04 -24.35
N ALA A 17 -52.51 -10.31 -24.20
CA ALA A 17 -51.95 -10.84 -22.95
C ALA A 17 -50.52 -10.30 -22.78
N LEU A 18 -50.36 -9.28 -21.95
CA LEU A 18 -49.04 -8.82 -21.46
C LEU A 18 -48.50 -9.90 -20.50
N THR A 19 -47.69 -10.81 -21.00
CA THR A 19 -46.88 -11.68 -20.17
C THR A 19 -45.80 -10.83 -19.53
N ALA A 20 -46.07 -10.32 -18.32
CA ALA A 20 -45.02 -9.81 -17.44
C ALA A 20 -44.12 -10.99 -17.07
N ALA A 21 -43.01 -11.12 -17.79
CA ALA A 21 -41.91 -11.98 -17.36
C ALA A 21 -41.37 -11.37 -16.06
N THR A 22 -41.86 -11.88 -14.93
CA THR A 22 -41.18 -11.69 -13.64
C THR A 22 -39.86 -12.42 -13.74
N THR A 23 -38.83 -11.75 -14.23
CA THR A 23 -37.46 -12.17 -13.94
C THR A 23 -37.37 -12.13 -12.44
N ALA A 24 -37.35 -13.31 -11.81
CA ALA A 24 -36.89 -13.45 -10.44
C ALA A 24 -35.45 -12.91 -10.46
N GLY A 25 -35.32 -11.61 -10.23
CA GLY A 25 -34.02 -10.99 -10.02
C GLY A 25 -33.45 -11.65 -8.79
N TRP A 26 -32.51 -12.55 -8.95
CA TRP A 26 -31.61 -12.86 -7.88
C TRP A 26 -31.10 -11.51 -7.39
N ALA A 27 -31.32 -11.22 -6.10
CA ALA A 27 -30.78 -9.99 -5.52
C ALA A 27 -29.29 -9.97 -5.87
N ALA A 28 -28.92 -9.07 -6.77
CA ALA A 28 -27.52 -8.97 -7.18
C ALA A 28 -26.70 -8.76 -5.92
N ASP A 29 -25.65 -9.54 -5.76
CA ASP A 29 -24.74 -9.41 -4.64
C ASP A 29 -24.30 -7.96 -4.50
N LYS A 30 -24.40 -7.41 -3.28
CA LYS A 30 -23.98 -6.03 -3.02
C LYS A 30 -22.46 -5.92 -3.01
N PRO A 31 -21.90 -4.84 -3.58
CA PRO A 31 -20.46 -4.59 -3.49
C PRO A 31 -20.11 -4.08 -2.07
N VAL A 32 -19.84 -5.00 -1.16
CA VAL A 32 -19.39 -4.70 0.21
C VAL A 32 -17.88 -4.80 0.29
N PHE A 33 -17.22 -3.74 0.77
CA PHE A 33 -15.77 -3.68 0.97
C PHE A 33 -15.45 -3.64 2.47
N GLY A 34 -14.63 -4.58 2.94
CA GLY A 34 -14.22 -4.69 4.33
C GLY A 34 -12.95 -3.89 4.62
N LEU A 35 -12.92 -3.23 5.77
CA LEU A 35 -11.72 -2.64 6.35
C LEU A 35 -11.45 -3.34 7.67
N VAL A 36 -10.53 -4.31 7.67
CA VAL A 36 -10.02 -4.96 8.88
C VAL A 36 -8.67 -4.32 9.18
N MET A 37 -8.68 -3.19 9.89
CA MET A 37 -7.53 -2.30 10.01
C MET A 37 -7.27 -1.95 11.46
N SER A 38 -6.13 -1.34 11.75
CA SER A 38 -5.82 -0.80 13.07
C SER A 38 -6.45 0.58 13.24
N PHE A 39 -7.71 0.63 13.69
CA PHE A 39 -8.37 1.90 14.04
C PHE A 39 -7.92 2.41 15.40
N SER A 40 -7.40 1.53 16.25
CA SER A 40 -6.83 1.85 17.56
C SER A 40 -5.52 1.08 17.81
N GLY A 41 -4.84 1.40 18.92
CA GLY A 41 -3.54 0.83 19.25
C GLY A 41 -2.37 1.56 18.60
N TRP A 42 -1.17 0.98 18.76
CA TRP A 42 0.09 1.65 18.36
C TRP A 42 0.28 1.74 16.85
N PHE A 43 -0.34 0.85 16.06
CA PHE A 43 -0.25 0.84 14.60
C PHE A 43 -1.28 1.76 13.93
N ALA A 44 -2.28 2.27 14.69
CA ALA A 44 -3.35 3.11 14.17
C ALA A 44 -2.84 4.38 13.43
N PRO A 45 -1.81 5.10 13.89
CA PRO A 45 -1.28 6.25 13.15
C PRO A 45 -0.72 5.87 11.76
N ILE A 46 -0.21 4.64 11.61
CA ILE A 46 0.33 4.12 10.34
C ILE A 46 -0.82 3.81 9.37
N ASP A 47 -1.90 3.20 9.85
CA ASP A 47 -3.03 2.80 9.03
C ASP A 47 -4.03 3.93 8.74
N ALA A 48 -4.01 5.02 9.52
CA ALA A 48 -5.01 6.10 9.46
C ALA A 48 -5.21 6.67 8.05
N ASP A 49 -4.13 7.04 7.37
CA ASP A 49 -4.21 7.59 6.01
C ASP A 49 -4.57 6.53 4.97
N THR A 50 -4.17 5.27 5.18
CA THR A 50 -4.58 4.13 4.34
C THR A 50 -6.11 3.95 4.39
N ILE A 51 -6.69 3.97 5.60
CA ILE A 51 -8.13 3.91 5.83
C ILE A 51 -8.83 5.11 5.16
N ALA A 52 -8.31 6.32 5.39
CA ALA A 52 -8.87 7.54 4.81
C ALA A 52 -8.82 7.52 3.28
N GLY A 53 -7.70 7.07 2.69
CA GLY A 53 -7.57 6.91 1.24
C GLY A 53 -8.59 5.92 0.67
N ALA A 54 -8.78 4.77 1.32
CA ALA A 54 -9.79 3.78 0.92
C ALA A 54 -11.22 4.36 0.97
N LYS A 55 -11.58 5.08 2.05
CA LYS A 55 -12.88 5.74 2.17
C LYS A 55 -13.09 6.87 1.14
N LEU A 56 -12.02 7.59 0.78
CA LEU A 56 -12.07 8.58 -0.29
C LEU A 56 -12.36 7.91 -1.64
N ALA A 57 -11.67 6.80 -1.96
CA ALA A 57 -11.93 6.03 -3.18
C ALA A 57 -13.38 5.52 -3.25
N VAL A 58 -13.90 4.96 -2.14
CA VAL A 58 -15.31 4.52 -2.08
C VAL A 58 -16.26 5.68 -2.39
N ALA A 59 -16.04 6.85 -1.80
CA ALA A 59 -16.90 8.01 -2.03
C ALA A 59 -16.87 8.46 -3.50
N GLU A 60 -15.69 8.54 -4.11
CA GLU A 60 -15.53 8.98 -5.50
C GLU A 60 -16.06 7.94 -6.49
N ILE A 61 -15.82 6.64 -6.26
CA ILE A 61 -16.34 5.57 -7.10
C ILE A 61 -17.88 5.51 -7.01
N ASN A 62 -18.46 5.67 -5.82
CA ASN A 62 -19.90 5.71 -5.63
C ASN A 62 -20.53 6.91 -6.36
N ALA A 63 -19.89 8.08 -6.32
CA ALA A 63 -20.33 9.26 -7.08
C ALA A 63 -20.27 9.04 -8.60
N ALA A 64 -19.39 8.15 -9.07
CA ALA A 64 -19.23 7.78 -10.47
C ALA A 64 -20.11 6.59 -10.91
N GLY A 65 -21.01 6.07 -10.05
CA GLY A 65 -21.94 4.99 -10.36
C GLY A 65 -21.65 3.64 -9.69
N GLY A 66 -20.61 3.60 -8.86
CA GLY A 66 -20.29 2.43 -8.03
C GLY A 66 -19.65 1.26 -8.77
N VAL A 67 -19.84 0.06 -8.24
CA VAL A 67 -19.35 -1.21 -8.80
C VAL A 67 -20.56 -1.98 -9.34
N LEU A 68 -20.49 -2.42 -10.59
CA LEU A 68 -21.61 -3.09 -11.28
C LEU A 68 -22.93 -2.29 -11.20
N GLY A 69 -22.85 -0.96 -11.21
CA GLY A 69 -24.01 -0.06 -11.10
C GLY A 69 -24.59 0.07 -9.70
N GLN A 70 -23.90 -0.40 -8.66
CA GLN A 70 -24.34 -0.33 -7.27
C GLN A 70 -23.30 0.40 -6.41
N PRO A 71 -23.74 1.18 -5.40
CA PRO A 71 -22.81 1.82 -4.47
C PRO A 71 -22.09 0.78 -3.61
N ILE A 72 -20.79 1.00 -3.38
CA ILE A 72 -19.97 0.22 -2.44
C ILE A 72 -20.43 0.54 -1.02
N GLU A 73 -20.77 -0.49 -0.26
CA GLU A 73 -20.97 -0.42 1.19
C GLU A 73 -19.64 -0.74 1.89
N VAL A 74 -19.33 -0.06 3.00
CA VAL A 74 -18.12 -0.30 3.79
C VAL A 74 -18.50 -0.92 5.12
N VAL A 75 -17.81 -2.01 5.50
CA VAL A 75 -17.88 -2.59 6.83
C VAL A 75 -16.51 -2.56 7.48
N GLU A 76 -16.46 -2.26 8.77
CA GLU A 76 -15.23 -2.01 9.51
C GLU A 76 -15.08 -2.97 10.69
N PHE A 77 -13.83 -3.33 10.97
CA PHE A 77 -13.43 -4.05 12.16
C PHE A 77 -12.09 -3.50 12.66
N ASP A 78 -12.01 -3.15 13.94
CA ASP A 78 -10.79 -2.69 14.59
C ASP A 78 -10.01 -3.88 15.13
N ASN A 79 -8.83 -4.15 14.57
CA ASN A 79 -7.93 -5.19 15.06
C ASN A 79 -7.06 -4.74 16.25
N LYS A 80 -7.20 -3.48 16.71
CA LYS A 80 -6.52 -2.89 17.89
C LYS A 80 -5.00 -3.01 17.85
N SER A 81 -4.42 -3.13 16.67
CA SER A 81 -2.99 -3.41 16.46
C SER A 81 -2.55 -4.78 17.02
N GLU A 82 -3.44 -5.75 17.05
CA GLU A 82 -3.20 -7.12 17.49
C GLU A 82 -3.32 -8.08 16.30
N PRO A 83 -2.22 -8.72 15.81
CA PRO A 83 -2.25 -9.59 14.63
C PRO A 83 -3.31 -10.70 14.68
N PRO A 84 -3.57 -11.40 15.83
CA PRO A 84 -4.60 -12.44 15.89
C PRO A 84 -6.01 -11.93 15.58
N LEU A 85 -6.34 -10.68 15.98
CA LEU A 85 -7.64 -10.08 15.72
C LEU A 85 -7.89 -9.81 14.22
N GLY A 86 -6.85 -9.85 13.38
CA GLY A 86 -7.00 -9.79 11.92
C GLY A 86 -7.83 -10.96 11.37
N ALA A 87 -7.64 -12.16 11.89
CA ALA A 87 -8.43 -13.34 11.51
C ALA A 87 -9.89 -13.24 11.98
N ASP A 88 -10.11 -12.82 13.22
CA ASP A 88 -11.46 -12.61 13.78
C ASP A 88 -12.22 -11.54 12.99
N GLY A 89 -11.52 -10.45 12.66
CA GLY A 89 -12.08 -9.38 11.85
C GLY A 89 -12.46 -9.83 10.44
N ALA A 90 -11.64 -10.68 9.81
CA ALA A 90 -11.98 -11.24 8.50
C ALA A 90 -13.26 -12.09 8.57
N VAL A 91 -13.40 -12.94 9.60
CA VAL A 91 -14.62 -13.73 9.82
C VAL A 91 -15.83 -12.82 10.00
N ASP A 92 -15.72 -11.79 10.84
CA ASP A 92 -16.81 -10.84 11.12
C ASP A 92 -17.28 -10.11 9.85
N VAL A 93 -16.36 -9.49 9.10
CA VAL A 93 -16.74 -8.70 7.90
C VAL A 93 -17.22 -9.60 6.76
N ILE A 94 -16.68 -10.80 6.60
CA ILE A 94 -17.17 -11.80 5.62
C ILE A 94 -18.60 -12.22 5.97
N GLY A 95 -18.90 -12.43 7.26
CA GLY A 95 -20.27 -12.69 7.74
C GLY A 95 -21.26 -11.57 7.40
N LYS A 96 -20.78 -10.35 7.17
CA LYS A 96 -21.55 -9.18 6.71
C LYS A 96 -21.65 -9.05 5.18
N GLY A 97 -21.17 -10.05 4.43
CA GLY A 97 -21.29 -10.11 2.97
C GLY A 97 -20.16 -9.43 2.20
N THR A 98 -19.02 -9.16 2.84
CA THR A 98 -17.86 -8.54 2.20
C THR A 98 -17.34 -9.34 1.01
N LYS A 99 -16.99 -8.66 -0.07
CA LYS A 99 -16.47 -9.22 -1.33
C LYS A 99 -14.97 -8.94 -1.55
N ALA A 100 -14.42 -7.95 -0.86
CA ALA A 100 -12.99 -7.69 -0.78
C ALA A 100 -12.65 -7.03 0.56
N ILE A 101 -11.45 -7.26 1.08
CA ILE A 101 -11.02 -6.74 2.37
C ILE A 101 -9.67 -6.05 2.22
N LEU A 102 -9.52 -4.88 2.83
CA LEU A 102 -8.23 -4.23 3.05
C LEU A 102 -7.76 -4.55 4.48
N PHE A 103 -6.54 -5.07 4.58
CA PHE A 103 -5.85 -5.42 5.80
C PHE A 103 -4.71 -4.43 6.12
N PRO A 104 -4.18 -4.42 7.35
CA PRO A 104 -3.09 -3.55 7.75
C PRO A 104 -1.89 -3.60 6.83
N SER A 105 -1.13 -2.51 6.84
CA SER A 105 -0.06 -2.25 5.88
C SER A 105 1.23 -3.04 6.12
N ASP A 106 1.21 -4.01 7.01
CA ASP A 106 2.33 -4.91 7.31
C ASP A 106 1.90 -6.38 7.20
N PHE A 107 2.84 -7.25 6.76
CA PHE A 107 2.57 -8.67 6.55
C PHE A 107 2.14 -9.38 7.82
N ASP A 108 2.86 -9.15 8.92
CA ASP A 108 2.61 -9.86 10.19
C ASP A 108 1.22 -9.53 10.76
N PHE A 109 0.66 -8.35 10.42
CA PHE A 109 -0.67 -7.90 10.83
C PHE A 109 -1.76 -8.23 9.82
N GLY A 110 -1.44 -8.25 8.53
CA GLY A 110 -2.42 -8.47 7.46
C GLY A 110 -2.65 -9.93 7.10
N ALA A 111 -1.59 -10.75 7.13
CA ALA A 111 -1.64 -12.12 6.66
C ALA A 111 -2.64 -13.02 7.42
N PRO A 112 -2.79 -12.95 8.76
CA PRO A 112 -3.76 -13.80 9.47
C PRO A 112 -5.19 -13.66 8.92
N GLY A 113 -5.65 -12.44 8.70
CA GLY A 113 -6.98 -12.20 8.10
C GLY A 113 -7.05 -12.56 6.62
N ALA A 114 -5.98 -12.32 5.87
CA ALA A 114 -5.91 -12.64 4.46
C ALA A 114 -5.98 -14.15 4.19
N TYR A 115 -5.42 -15.00 5.06
CA TYR A 115 -5.59 -16.45 4.98
C TYR A 115 -7.06 -16.87 5.15
N VAL A 116 -7.81 -16.21 6.03
CA VAL A 116 -9.26 -16.47 6.20
C VAL A 116 -10.01 -16.03 4.94
N ALA A 117 -9.72 -14.86 4.40
CA ALA A 117 -10.33 -14.35 3.16
C ALA A 117 -10.08 -15.29 1.98
N GLN A 118 -8.84 -15.81 1.85
CA GLN A 118 -8.45 -16.80 0.84
C GLN A 118 -9.34 -18.04 0.84
N GLN A 119 -9.67 -18.56 2.03
CA GLN A 119 -10.52 -19.76 2.19
C GLN A 119 -12.00 -19.52 1.88
N LYS A 120 -12.42 -18.26 1.80
CA LYS A 120 -13.81 -17.84 1.60
C LYS A 120 -14.08 -17.19 0.24
N ASP A 121 -13.15 -17.34 -0.71
CA ASP A 121 -13.20 -16.72 -2.05
C ASP A 121 -13.41 -15.19 -1.97
N VAL A 122 -12.75 -14.53 -1.02
CA VAL A 122 -12.77 -13.08 -0.83
C VAL A 122 -11.40 -12.50 -1.16
N VAL A 123 -11.35 -11.47 -2.01
CA VAL A 123 -10.08 -10.83 -2.38
C VAL A 123 -9.53 -10.04 -1.19
N ALA A 124 -8.26 -10.24 -0.89
CA ALA A 124 -7.54 -9.53 0.16
C ALA A 124 -6.57 -8.53 -0.43
N PHE A 125 -6.59 -7.30 0.09
CA PHE A 125 -5.58 -6.28 -0.20
C PHE A 125 -4.81 -5.92 1.06
N SER A 126 -3.57 -5.51 0.89
CA SER A 126 -2.76 -4.88 1.95
C SER A 126 -1.77 -3.89 1.34
N GLY A 127 -1.27 -2.99 2.20
CA GLY A 127 -0.09 -2.20 1.89
C GLY A 127 1.23 -2.90 2.25
N ALA A 128 1.22 -4.20 2.56
CA ALA A 128 2.41 -4.94 2.94
C ALA A 128 3.45 -4.97 1.81
N SER A 129 4.69 -4.65 2.13
CA SER A 129 5.82 -4.69 1.19
C SER A 129 6.52 -6.05 1.14
N ASP A 130 5.99 -7.06 1.84
CA ASP A 130 6.47 -8.44 1.77
C ASP A 130 5.74 -9.18 0.64
N PRO A 131 6.46 -9.79 -0.33
CA PRO A 131 5.86 -10.53 -1.43
C PRO A 131 5.06 -11.76 -0.97
N LYS A 132 5.28 -12.26 0.25
CA LYS A 132 4.49 -13.35 0.84
C LYS A 132 3.02 -12.97 1.09
N PHE A 133 2.67 -11.69 1.07
CA PHE A 133 1.26 -11.29 1.10
C PHE A 133 0.49 -11.70 -0.17
N GLY A 134 1.16 -12.04 -1.26
CA GLY A 134 0.56 -12.53 -2.51
C GLY A 134 0.67 -14.04 -2.68
N VAL A 135 0.80 -14.46 -3.93
CA VAL A 135 0.87 -15.88 -4.34
C VAL A 135 2.06 -16.63 -3.74
N GLN A 136 3.10 -15.94 -3.31
CA GLN A 136 4.27 -16.55 -2.69
C GLN A 136 4.03 -17.01 -1.24
N GLY A 137 2.90 -16.64 -0.64
CA GLY A 137 2.59 -16.96 0.76
C GLY A 137 1.10 -17.15 1.00
N VAL A 138 0.31 -16.06 1.09
CA VAL A 138 -1.12 -16.13 1.41
C VAL A 138 -1.92 -16.88 0.35
N GLY A 139 -1.72 -16.57 -0.93
CA GLY A 139 -2.38 -17.27 -2.02
C GLY A 139 -2.91 -16.36 -3.13
N PRO A 140 -3.61 -16.94 -4.14
CA PRO A 140 -3.98 -16.26 -5.37
C PRO A 140 -5.06 -15.16 -5.23
N LEU A 141 -5.69 -15.02 -4.07
CA LEU A 141 -6.67 -13.94 -3.84
C LEU A 141 -6.10 -12.77 -3.04
N ALA A 142 -4.80 -12.78 -2.71
CA ALA A 142 -4.17 -11.72 -1.93
C ALA A 142 -3.27 -10.85 -2.81
N TYR A 143 -3.41 -9.52 -2.71
CA TYR A 143 -2.74 -8.52 -3.53
C TYR A 143 -2.14 -7.41 -2.68
N SER A 144 -0.88 -7.09 -2.92
CA SER A 144 -0.26 -5.93 -2.30
C SER A 144 -0.31 -4.71 -3.22
N THR A 145 -0.69 -3.56 -2.67
CA THR A 145 -0.62 -2.27 -3.37
C THR A 145 0.77 -1.64 -3.29
N SER A 146 1.69 -2.25 -2.54
CA SER A 146 3.05 -1.74 -2.32
C SER A 146 4.05 -2.19 -3.40
N ASN A 147 5.26 -1.64 -3.30
CA ASN A 147 6.44 -2.20 -3.92
C ASN A 147 7.12 -3.18 -2.95
N ALA A 148 7.67 -4.27 -3.46
CA ALA A 148 8.40 -5.24 -2.64
C ALA A 148 9.56 -4.59 -1.91
N SER A 149 9.75 -4.92 -0.64
CA SER A 149 10.84 -4.39 0.19
C SER A 149 12.23 -4.65 -0.42
N GLN A 150 12.40 -5.78 -1.13
CA GLN A 150 13.62 -6.08 -1.89
C GLN A 150 13.87 -5.06 -3.00
N ALA A 151 12.81 -4.67 -3.72
CA ALA A 151 12.93 -3.66 -4.76
C ALA A 151 13.20 -2.26 -4.16
N GLN A 152 12.60 -1.92 -3.02
CA GLN A 152 12.85 -0.67 -2.31
C GLN A 152 14.31 -0.55 -1.85
N GLY A 153 14.84 -1.58 -1.18
CA GLY A 153 16.22 -1.59 -0.70
C GLY A 153 17.24 -1.48 -1.83
N ALA A 154 17.03 -2.25 -2.91
CA ALA A 154 17.88 -2.20 -4.08
C ALA A 154 17.81 -0.85 -4.82
N LEU A 155 16.62 -0.25 -4.95
CA LEU A 155 16.46 1.08 -5.54
C LEU A 155 17.27 2.12 -4.78
N LEU A 156 17.21 2.10 -3.45
CA LEU A 156 17.94 3.06 -2.62
C LEU A 156 19.45 2.85 -2.70
N ALA A 157 19.92 1.60 -2.83
CA ALA A 157 21.33 1.29 -3.08
C ALA A 157 21.79 1.86 -4.43
N GLU A 158 21.02 1.64 -5.50
CA GLU A 158 21.32 2.17 -6.84
C GLU A 158 21.32 3.68 -6.86
N TRP A 159 20.30 4.30 -6.27
CA TRP A 159 20.19 5.76 -6.20
C TRP A 159 21.36 6.38 -5.42
N GLY A 160 21.68 5.83 -4.27
CA GLY A 160 22.81 6.29 -3.46
C GLY A 160 24.15 6.18 -4.19
N TYR A 161 24.39 5.03 -4.83
CA TYR A 161 25.65 4.80 -5.54
C TYR A 161 25.78 5.61 -6.83
N LYS A 162 24.70 5.66 -7.65
CA LYS A 162 24.71 6.27 -9.00
C LYS A 162 24.42 7.76 -8.98
N GLN A 163 23.42 8.22 -8.19
CA GLN A 163 22.97 9.61 -8.20
C GLN A 163 23.70 10.46 -7.16
N LYS A 164 23.97 9.90 -5.95
CA LYS A 164 24.67 10.63 -4.89
C LYS A 164 26.19 10.43 -4.95
N GLY A 165 26.66 9.43 -5.69
CA GLY A 165 28.08 9.12 -5.81
C GLY A 165 28.70 8.49 -4.57
N TRP A 166 27.90 8.04 -3.58
CA TRP A 166 28.38 7.38 -2.37
C TRP A 166 29.07 6.06 -2.69
N LYS A 167 30.13 5.74 -1.98
CA LYS A 167 30.96 4.56 -2.22
C LYS A 167 31.02 3.63 -1.03
N THR A 168 30.73 4.14 0.17
CA THR A 168 30.75 3.34 1.40
C THR A 168 29.45 3.52 2.18
N ALA A 169 28.92 2.40 2.67
CA ALA A 169 27.70 2.36 3.47
C ALA A 169 27.93 1.64 4.80
N TYR A 170 27.10 1.98 5.78
CA TYR A 170 26.89 1.20 7.00
C TYR A 170 25.41 0.86 7.10
N VAL A 171 25.09 -0.39 7.47
CA VAL A 171 23.69 -0.83 7.63
C VAL A 171 23.34 -0.89 9.11
N LEU A 172 22.25 -0.24 9.48
CA LEU A 172 21.67 -0.31 10.83
C LEU A 172 20.24 -0.85 10.74
N LEU A 173 20.06 -2.10 11.19
CA LEU A 173 18.84 -2.89 11.03
C LEU A 173 18.07 -3.00 12.34
N ASP A 174 16.84 -2.53 12.36
CA ASP A 174 15.83 -2.92 13.33
C ASP A 174 15.36 -4.35 13.01
N ASN A 175 15.76 -5.31 13.85
CA ASN A 175 15.53 -6.74 13.63
C ASN A 175 14.18 -7.23 14.15
N THR A 176 13.16 -6.37 14.26
CA THR A 176 11.88 -6.71 14.89
C THR A 176 10.93 -7.37 13.92
N ILE A 177 10.75 -6.84 12.69
CA ILE A 177 9.75 -7.31 11.72
C ILE A 177 10.38 -7.78 10.41
N ALA A 178 9.62 -8.56 9.64
CA ALA A 178 10.08 -9.12 8.36
C ALA A 178 10.42 -8.04 7.34
N TYR A 179 9.67 -6.95 7.28
CA TYR A 179 9.89 -5.83 6.36
C TYR A 179 11.30 -5.23 6.49
N THR A 180 11.72 -4.87 7.70
CA THR A 180 13.03 -4.22 7.94
C THR A 180 14.20 -5.13 7.59
N LYS A 181 14.07 -6.44 7.87
CA LYS A 181 15.06 -7.47 7.52
C LYS A 181 15.23 -7.59 6.01
N SER A 182 14.13 -7.70 5.29
CA SER A 182 14.12 -7.83 3.84
C SER A 182 14.66 -6.55 3.15
N LEU A 183 14.25 -5.39 3.62
CA LEU A 183 14.70 -4.09 3.12
C LEU A 183 16.22 -3.92 3.25
N CYS A 184 16.77 -4.11 4.46
CA CYS A 184 18.20 -4.00 4.71
C CYS A 184 19.02 -5.09 4.01
N GLY A 185 18.52 -6.32 3.99
CA GLY A 185 19.19 -7.42 3.30
C GLY A 185 19.32 -7.15 1.80
N SER A 186 18.27 -6.63 1.18
CA SER A 186 18.29 -6.27 -0.23
C SER A 186 19.22 -5.09 -0.50
N PHE A 187 19.18 -4.05 0.33
CA PHE A 187 20.14 -2.95 0.21
C PHE A 187 21.58 -3.46 0.28
N ALA A 188 21.93 -4.24 1.31
CA ALA A 188 23.27 -4.73 1.52
C ALA A 188 23.78 -5.59 0.34
N THR A 189 22.91 -6.45 -0.17
CA THR A 189 23.19 -7.27 -1.36
C THR A 189 23.47 -6.39 -2.57
N ARG A 190 22.55 -5.49 -2.89
CA ARG A 190 22.68 -4.63 -4.07
C ARG A 190 23.83 -3.63 -3.94
N TRP A 191 24.06 -3.11 -2.74
CA TRP A 191 25.20 -2.24 -2.48
C TRP A 191 26.53 -2.95 -2.70
N THR A 192 26.65 -4.20 -2.22
CA THR A 192 27.86 -5.01 -2.41
C THR A 192 28.11 -5.34 -3.89
N GLU A 193 27.07 -5.54 -4.68
CA GLU A 193 27.19 -5.71 -6.13
C GLU A 193 27.75 -4.46 -6.83
N LEU A 194 27.34 -3.27 -6.36
CA LEU A 194 27.72 -1.99 -6.98
C LEU A 194 29.08 -1.47 -6.49
N ALA A 195 29.33 -1.54 -5.19
CA ALA A 195 30.48 -0.92 -4.53
C ALA A 195 31.60 -1.93 -4.18
N GLY A 196 31.36 -3.22 -4.38
CA GLY A 196 32.26 -4.27 -3.88
C GLY A 196 32.09 -4.52 -2.37
N LYS A 197 32.68 -5.59 -1.86
CA LYS A 197 32.58 -5.97 -0.43
C LYS A 197 33.12 -4.89 0.51
N ASP A 198 34.18 -4.20 0.11
CA ASP A 198 34.80 -3.14 0.91
C ASP A 198 33.96 -1.87 0.97
N GLY A 199 32.94 -1.76 0.11
CA GLY A 199 31.97 -0.67 0.14
C GLY A 199 30.97 -0.77 1.28
N LEU A 200 30.79 -1.93 1.91
CA LEU A 200 29.96 -2.11 3.11
C LEU A 200 30.88 -2.17 4.34
N LEU A 201 30.97 -1.05 5.07
CA LEU A 201 31.91 -0.89 6.21
C LEU A 201 31.48 -1.66 7.44
N GLY A 202 30.21 -2.01 7.56
CA GLY A 202 29.65 -2.79 8.65
C GLY A 202 28.15 -2.86 8.65
N GLN A 203 27.64 -3.73 9.50
CA GLN A 203 26.21 -3.93 9.73
C GLN A 203 25.97 -4.23 11.21
N ASP A 204 24.98 -3.58 11.78
CA ASP A 204 24.51 -3.79 13.14
C ASP A 204 23.01 -3.97 13.22
N THR A 205 22.55 -4.54 14.33
CA THR A 205 21.12 -4.71 14.62
C THR A 205 20.75 -4.07 15.95
N PHE A 206 19.47 -3.70 16.08
CA PHE A 206 18.81 -3.31 17.32
C PHE A 206 17.35 -3.76 17.27
N LEU A 207 16.62 -3.64 18.37
CA LEU A 207 15.18 -3.89 18.41
C LEU A 207 14.43 -2.55 18.49
N ASN A 208 13.23 -2.48 17.90
CA ASN A 208 12.44 -1.24 17.87
C ASN A 208 12.16 -0.65 19.27
N ASN A 209 12.04 -1.50 20.26
CA ASN A 209 11.81 -1.12 21.66
C ASN A 209 13.08 -0.95 22.50
N ASP A 210 14.27 -1.05 21.90
CA ASP A 210 15.52 -0.81 22.62
C ASP A 210 15.59 0.65 23.09
N PRO A 211 15.83 0.90 24.38
CA PRO A 211 15.91 2.25 24.91
C PRO A 211 17.17 2.98 24.45
N SER A 212 18.19 2.24 24.01
CA SER A 212 19.49 2.79 23.62
C SER A 212 20.18 1.97 22.55
N ILE A 213 20.77 2.68 21.58
CA ILE A 213 21.66 2.13 20.55
C ILE A 213 23.13 2.56 20.77
N ALA A 214 23.54 2.82 22.02
CA ALA A 214 24.89 3.32 22.36
C ALA A 214 25.99 2.40 21.84
N ALA A 215 25.79 1.08 21.87
CA ALA A 215 26.76 0.12 21.35
C ALA A 215 26.96 0.26 19.83
N GLN A 216 25.89 0.43 19.08
CA GLN A 216 25.90 0.65 17.63
C GLN A 216 26.56 2.00 17.30
N VAL A 217 26.22 3.05 18.04
CA VAL A 217 26.86 4.38 17.93
C VAL A 217 28.36 4.26 18.14
N THR A 218 28.82 3.56 19.19
CA THR A 218 30.23 3.36 19.46
C THR A 218 30.95 2.66 18.30
N ARG A 219 30.33 1.61 17.72
CA ARG A 219 30.93 0.90 16.58
C ARG A 219 31.04 1.79 15.34
N ILE A 220 30.00 2.56 15.01
CA ILE A 220 30.01 3.49 13.87
C ILE A 220 31.08 4.58 14.07
N THR A 221 31.18 5.15 15.27
CA THR A 221 32.16 6.22 15.55
C THR A 221 33.61 5.71 15.60
N SER A 222 33.82 4.43 15.92
CA SER A 222 35.12 3.78 15.96
C SER A 222 35.66 3.31 14.61
N LEU A 223 34.86 3.42 13.55
CA LEU A 223 35.31 3.05 12.21
C LEU A 223 36.48 3.92 11.76
N SER A 224 37.50 3.30 11.20
CA SER A 224 38.67 4.00 10.64
C SER A 224 38.34 4.91 9.47
N LYS A 225 37.26 4.56 8.74
CA LYS A 225 36.67 5.34 7.66
C LYS A 225 35.18 5.59 7.94
N LYS A 226 34.76 6.84 7.89
CA LYS A 226 33.34 7.18 8.04
C LYS A 226 32.56 6.70 6.82
N PRO A 227 31.35 6.13 6.98
CA PRO A 227 30.50 5.77 5.86
C PRO A 227 29.97 7.04 5.15
N ASP A 228 29.87 6.97 3.82
CA ASP A 228 29.22 8.03 3.03
C ASP A 228 27.71 8.07 3.27
N VAL A 229 27.12 6.94 3.68
CA VAL A 229 25.70 6.80 3.98
C VAL A 229 25.44 5.74 5.04
N ILE A 230 24.46 5.97 5.91
CA ILE A 230 23.88 4.95 6.78
C ILE A 230 22.55 4.53 6.18
N PHE A 231 22.45 3.26 5.80
CA PHE A 231 21.18 2.67 5.44
C PHE A 231 20.47 2.18 6.71
N PHE A 232 19.30 2.77 6.97
CA PHE A 232 18.60 2.62 8.23
C PHE A 232 17.24 1.98 8.01
N CYS A 233 17.06 0.75 8.46
CA CYS A 233 15.82 0.03 8.32
C CYS A 233 15.12 -0.07 9.66
N SER A 234 14.14 0.78 9.88
CA SER A 234 13.33 0.80 11.09
C SER A 234 11.98 1.46 10.82
N TYR A 235 11.17 1.57 11.85
CA TYR A 235 9.86 2.22 11.84
C TYR A 235 9.61 2.94 13.18
N ALA A 236 8.57 3.77 13.25
CA ALA A 236 8.23 4.47 14.49
C ALA A 236 7.60 3.50 15.53
N PRO A 237 7.87 3.70 16.85
CA PRO A 237 8.60 4.82 17.44
C PRO A 237 10.12 4.63 17.58
N GLY A 238 10.63 3.41 17.47
CA GLY A 238 12.05 3.10 17.71
C GLY A 238 13.01 3.77 16.73
N GLY A 239 12.64 3.82 15.45
CA GLY A 239 13.44 4.44 14.39
C GLY A 239 13.79 5.90 14.68
N PRO A 240 12.82 6.79 14.92
CA PRO A 240 13.09 8.17 15.33
C PRO A 240 13.96 8.28 16.59
N SER A 241 13.75 7.41 17.58
CA SER A 241 14.57 7.37 18.80
C SER A 241 16.03 7.03 18.49
N ALA A 242 16.26 5.99 17.69
CA ALA A 242 17.61 5.59 17.29
C ALA A 242 18.29 6.69 16.44
N MET A 243 17.58 7.29 15.52
CA MET A 243 18.09 8.37 14.67
C MET A 243 18.49 9.60 15.49
N ARG A 244 17.71 9.97 16.50
CA ARG A 244 18.07 11.04 17.45
C ARG A 244 19.38 10.74 18.17
N GLN A 245 19.60 9.48 18.60
CA GLN A 245 20.83 9.06 19.25
C GLN A 245 22.04 9.13 18.31
N LEU A 246 21.90 8.76 17.05
CA LEU A 246 22.93 8.94 16.02
C LEU A 246 23.31 10.41 15.87
N ARG A 247 22.33 11.30 15.72
CA ARG A 247 22.56 12.74 15.55
C ARG A 247 23.17 13.38 16.81
N ALA A 248 22.70 13.01 18.01
CA ALA A 248 23.27 13.47 19.28
C ALA A 248 24.72 13.06 19.49
N ALA A 249 25.14 11.95 18.89
CA ALA A 249 26.53 11.49 18.92
C ALA A 249 27.43 12.13 17.82
N GLY A 250 26.93 13.11 17.08
CA GLY A 250 27.66 13.79 16.01
C GLY A 250 27.84 12.96 14.74
N ILE A 251 27.00 11.94 14.53
CA ILE A 251 27.00 11.16 13.29
C ILE A 251 26.12 11.90 12.28
N ASP A 252 26.75 12.71 11.41
CA ASP A 252 26.08 13.56 10.42
C ASP A 252 25.99 12.93 9.02
N ALA A 253 26.48 11.70 8.87
CA ALA A 253 26.39 10.95 7.62
C ALA A 253 24.90 10.93 7.14
N PRO A 254 24.65 11.05 5.83
CA PRO A 254 23.34 10.87 5.26
C PRO A 254 22.68 9.58 5.75
N ILE A 255 21.41 9.66 6.15
CA ILE A 255 20.58 8.50 6.50
C ILE A 255 19.61 8.28 5.36
N VAL A 256 19.54 7.05 4.86
CA VAL A 256 18.59 6.61 3.83
C VAL A 256 17.74 5.50 4.40
N THR A 257 16.43 5.53 4.18
CA THR A 257 15.51 4.57 4.78
C THR A 257 14.36 4.18 3.83
N GLY A 258 13.72 3.08 4.18
CA GLY A 258 12.50 2.61 3.55
C GLY A 258 11.27 3.45 3.87
N GLU A 259 10.16 3.11 3.26
CA GLU A 259 8.90 3.86 3.32
C GLU A 259 8.24 3.90 4.71
N SER A 260 8.64 3.00 5.61
CA SER A 260 8.13 2.94 6.99
C SER A 260 8.40 4.18 7.85
N LEU A 261 9.30 5.05 7.41
CA LEU A 261 9.56 6.37 8.02
C LEU A 261 9.13 7.52 7.10
N ASP A 262 8.25 7.26 6.13
CA ASP A 262 7.59 8.30 5.35
C ASP A 262 6.74 9.21 6.24
N GLY A 263 6.56 10.45 5.80
CA GLY A 263 5.80 11.46 6.54
C GLY A 263 6.58 12.22 7.60
N ASP A 264 5.89 13.15 8.23
CA ASP A 264 6.48 14.10 9.18
C ASP A 264 5.88 14.05 10.60
N TYR A 265 4.96 13.10 10.86
CA TYR A 265 4.29 12.96 12.16
C TYR A 265 5.26 12.67 13.33
N TRP A 266 6.44 12.14 13.04
CA TRP A 266 7.48 11.81 14.02
C TRP A 266 8.62 12.86 14.07
N ILE A 267 8.72 13.75 13.08
CA ILE A 267 9.87 14.64 12.88
C ILE A 267 10.04 15.65 14.01
N GLY A 268 8.97 15.97 14.73
CA GLY A 268 9.01 16.84 15.91
C GLY A 268 9.98 16.37 17.00
N SER A 269 10.34 15.07 17.01
CA SER A 269 11.36 14.52 17.91
C SER A 269 12.81 14.85 17.47
N ILE A 270 12.99 15.31 16.21
CA ILE A 270 14.27 15.70 15.61
C ILE A 270 14.02 16.92 14.71
N PRO A 271 13.74 18.11 15.28
CA PRO A 271 13.17 19.23 14.53
C PRO A 271 14.04 19.78 13.40
N ASP A 272 15.37 19.70 13.54
CA ASP A 272 16.32 20.19 12.53
C ASP A 272 16.91 19.08 11.66
N LEU A 273 16.21 17.96 11.56
CA LEU A 273 16.68 16.80 10.80
C LEU A 273 17.04 17.22 9.37
N SER A 274 18.29 16.93 9.01
CA SER A 274 18.87 17.14 7.68
C SER A 274 19.65 15.91 7.24
N ASN A 275 20.04 15.85 5.96
CA ASN A 275 20.71 14.68 5.41
C ASN A 275 19.95 13.36 5.65
N PHE A 276 18.62 13.43 5.56
CA PHE A 276 17.76 12.27 5.69
C PHE A 276 16.95 12.10 4.39
N TYR A 277 16.92 10.86 3.91
CA TYR A 277 16.25 10.49 2.68
C TYR A 277 15.35 9.29 2.94
N VAL A 278 14.11 9.37 2.47
CA VAL A 278 13.12 8.31 2.61
C VAL A 278 12.47 8.02 1.26
N ILE A 279 12.29 6.73 0.97
CA ILE A 279 11.48 6.33 -0.18
C ILE A 279 9.99 6.46 0.18
N SER A 280 9.17 6.87 -0.77
CA SER A 280 7.75 7.14 -0.57
C SER A 280 6.94 6.72 -1.80
N TYR A 281 5.66 6.44 -1.62
CA TYR A 281 4.74 6.20 -2.74
C TYR A 281 4.42 7.48 -3.52
N GLY A 282 4.56 8.63 -2.87
CA GLY A 282 4.40 9.93 -3.48
C GLY A 282 4.64 11.07 -2.51
N SER A 283 5.01 12.25 -3.00
CA SER A 283 5.17 13.42 -2.17
C SER A 283 3.81 14.05 -1.83
N LYS A 284 3.52 14.12 -0.54
CA LYS A 284 2.32 14.81 -0.02
C LYS A 284 2.47 16.33 0.08
N TYR A 285 3.63 16.85 -0.30
CA TYR A 285 3.98 18.27 -0.13
C TYR A 285 3.60 19.13 -1.32
N GLY A 286 3.02 18.54 -2.39
CA GLY A 286 2.56 19.24 -3.59
C GLY A 286 3.63 19.40 -4.67
N ASP A 287 4.78 18.79 -4.49
CA ASP A 287 5.96 18.84 -5.34
C ASP A 287 6.29 17.48 -6.01
N ASP A 288 5.35 16.53 -5.99
CA ASP A 288 5.54 15.28 -6.71
C ASP A 288 5.59 15.52 -8.22
N PRO A 289 6.53 14.93 -8.96
CA PRO A 289 6.54 15.01 -10.43
C PRO A 289 5.28 14.43 -11.09
N ASP A 290 4.56 13.54 -10.39
CA ASP A 290 3.29 12.97 -10.85
C ASP A 290 2.11 13.88 -10.44
N ALA A 291 1.45 14.49 -11.43
CA ALA A 291 0.33 15.39 -11.19
C ALA A 291 -0.88 14.69 -10.54
N GLU A 292 -1.09 13.38 -10.80
CA GLU A 292 -2.19 12.62 -10.20
C GLU A 292 -1.98 12.44 -8.70
N VAL A 293 -0.74 12.21 -8.26
CA VAL A 293 -0.37 12.17 -6.84
C VAL A 293 -0.67 13.49 -6.15
N ASN A 294 -0.26 14.62 -6.75
CA ASN A 294 -0.59 15.95 -6.21
C ASN A 294 -2.11 16.19 -6.18
N GLY A 295 -2.82 15.74 -7.22
CA GLY A 295 -4.28 15.79 -7.29
C GLY A 295 -4.95 15.00 -6.17
N PHE A 296 -4.46 13.79 -5.90
CA PHE A 296 -4.95 12.96 -4.79
C PHE A 296 -4.82 13.67 -3.45
N PHE A 297 -3.65 14.22 -3.11
CA PHE A 297 -3.46 14.89 -1.82
C PHE A 297 -4.31 16.15 -1.67
N LYS A 298 -4.60 16.87 -2.76
CA LYS A 298 -5.56 17.99 -2.76
C LYS A 298 -6.99 17.51 -2.47
N ARG A 299 -7.44 16.40 -3.10
CA ARG A 299 -8.75 15.82 -2.83
C ARG A 299 -8.86 15.28 -1.40
N PHE A 300 -7.77 14.65 -0.91
CA PHE A 300 -7.67 14.18 0.47
C PHE A 300 -7.84 15.32 1.47
N GLU A 301 -7.06 16.40 1.32
CA GLU A 301 -7.15 17.59 2.17
C GLU A 301 -8.55 18.24 2.11
N ALA A 302 -9.13 18.36 0.92
CA ALA A 302 -10.49 18.88 0.74
C ALA A 302 -11.55 18.04 1.44
N LYS A 303 -11.40 16.70 1.44
CA LYS A 303 -12.34 15.77 2.07
C LYS A 303 -12.26 15.76 3.59
N TYR A 304 -11.03 15.79 4.13
CA TYR A 304 -10.81 15.57 5.58
C TYR A 304 -10.48 16.86 6.36
N GLY A 305 -10.31 18.00 5.68
CA GLY A 305 -9.96 19.28 6.31
C GLY A 305 -8.54 19.32 6.90
N LYS A 306 -7.72 18.31 6.61
CA LYS A 306 -6.32 18.20 7.05
C LYS A 306 -5.47 17.54 5.98
N LYS A 307 -4.18 17.86 5.96
CA LYS A 307 -3.20 17.16 5.11
C LYS A 307 -3.01 15.72 5.58
N ALA A 308 -2.63 14.85 4.67
CA ALA A 308 -2.19 13.50 5.01
C ALA A 308 -0.92 13.55 5.87
N ASP A 309 -0.81 12.62 6.82
CA ASP A 309 0.38 12.49 7.66
C ASP A 309 1.50 11.71 6.94
N VAL A 310 1.12 10.78 6.05
CA VAL A 310 2.00 9.92 5.25
C VAL A 310 1.46 9.73 3.83
N SER A 311 2.24 9.16 2.92
CA SER A 311 1.76 8.86 1.55
C SER A 311 0.82 7.65 1.46
N TYR A 312 0.53 6.98 2.55
CA TYR A 312 -0.17 5.68 2.57
C TYR A 312 -1.63 5.75 2.14
N GLY A 313 -2.23 6.95 2.13
CA GLY A 313 -3.54 7.15 1.52
C GLY A 313 -3.61 6.68 0.07
N LEU A 314 -2.51 6.78 -0.68
CA LEU A 314 -2.38 6.28 -2.05
C LEU A 314 -2.58 4.75 -2.12
N ARG A 315 -2.07 3.99 -1.13
CA ARG A 315 -2.22 2.53 -1.05
C ARG A 315 -3.68 2.13 -0.84
N GLY A 316 -4.32 2.74 0.16
CA GLY A 316 -5.72 2.46 0.48
C GLY A 316 -6.68 2.83 -0.64
N TYR A 317 -6.49 4.01 -1.24
CA TYR A 317 -7.27 4.43 -2.40
C TYR A 317 -7.10 3.45 -3.57
N SER A 318 -5.86 3.06 -3.87
CA SER A 318 -5.56 2.14 -4.97
C SER A 318 -6.08 0.73 -4.75
N ALA A 319 -6.21 0.25 -3.51
CA ALA A 319 -6.81 -1.04 -3.22
C ALA A 319 -8.28 -1.09 -3.66
N VAL A 320 -9.07 -0.08 -3.27
CA VAL A 320 -10.48 0.04 -3.67
C VAL A 320 -10.61 0.28 -5.17
N GLN A 321 -9.75 1.15 -5.72
CA GLN A 321 -9.74 1.44 -7.17
C GLN A 321 -9.42 0.20 -8.00
N ALA A 322 -8.45 -0.62 -7.57
CA ALA A 322 -8.09 -1.87 -8.24
C ALA A 322 -9.24 -2.89 -8.19
N TRP A 323 -9.82 -3.10 -7.00
CA TRP A 323 -10.95 -3.99 -6.83
C TRP A 323 -12.15 -3.58 -7.69
N ALA A 324 -12.55 -2.32 -7.63
CA ALA A 324 -13.68 -1.81 -8.40
C ALA A 324 -13.46 -1.97 -9.91
N ALA A 325 -12.26 -1.65 -10.41
CA ALA A 325 -11.92 -1.83 -11.81
C ALA A 325 -11.94 -3.30 -12.25
N ALA A 326 -11.43 -4.20 -11.39
CA ALA A 326 -11.41 -5.63 -11.66
C ALA A 326 -12.82 -6.26 -11.62
N ALA A 327 -13.64 -5.91 -10.61
CA ALA A 327 -15.00 -6.37 -10.47
C ALA A 327 -15.88 -5.92 -11.66
N ASN A 328 -15.77 -4.66 -12.07
CA ASN A 328 -16.47 -4.14 -13.26
C ASN A 328 -16.01 -4.85 -14.54
N LYS A 329 -14.70 -5.14 -14.70
CA LYS A 329 -14.16 -5.89 -15.85
C LYS A 329 -14.63 -7.34 -15.85
N ALA A 330 -14.69 -7.98 -14.68
CA ALA A 330 -15.16 -9.36 -14.52
C ALA A 330 -16.69 -9.50 -14.65
N GLY A 331 -17.45 -8.40 -14.49
CA GLY A 331 -18.91 -8.44 -14.37
C GLY A 331 -19.38 -9.25 -13.17
N SER A 332 -18.57 -9.36 -12.11
CA SER A 332 -18.78 -10.25 -10.97
C SER A 332 -18.13 -9.72 -9.71
N LEU A 333 -18.68 -10.12 -8.55
CA LEU A 333 -18.08 -9.89 -7.22
C LEU A 333 -17.45 -11.17 -6.64
N GLU A 334 -17.49 -12.30 -7.38
CA GLU A 334 -16.84 -13.55 -6.96
C GLU A 334 -15.30 -13.35 -6.91
N GLY A 335 -14.68 -13.72 -5.81
CA GLY A 335 -13.26 -13.45 -5.56
C GLY A 335 -12.35 -14.00 -6.63
N SER A 336 -12.55 -15.25 -7.05
CA SER A 336 -11.75 -15.90 -8.10
C SER A 336 -11.88 -15.22 -9.47
N LYS A 337 -13.08 -14.72 -9.83
CA LYS A 337 -13.28 -13.96 -11.08
C LYS A 337 -12.63 -12.57 -11.02
N VAL A 338 -12.74 -11.91 -9.87
CA VAL A 338 -12.09 -10.61 -9.63
C VAL A 338 -10.57 -10.77 -9.65
N ALA A 339 -10.03 -11.83 -9.03
CA ALA A 339 -8.60 -12.13 -9.04
C ALA A 339 -8.07 -12.35 -10.47
N ALA A 340 -8.79 -13.12 -11.30
CA ALA A 340 -8.41 -13.30 -12.69
C ALA A 340 -8.38 -11.97 -13.49
N ALA A 341 -9.26 -11.03 -13.14
CA ALA A 341 -9.27 -9.70 -13.76
C ALA A 341 -8.13 -8.81 -13.23
N LEU A 342 -7.74 -8.95 -11.94
CA LEU A 342 -6.57 -8.30 -11.36
C LEU A 342 -5.27 -8.82 -11.97
N ASP A 343 -5.13 -10.14 -12.16
CA ASP A 343 -3.95 -10.78 -12.77
C ASP A 343 -3.70 -10.34 -14.22
N ALA A 344 -4.71 -9.78 -14.86
CA ALA A 344 -4.61 -9.20 -16.19
C ALA A 344 -4.30 -7.68 -16.19
N PHE A 345 -3.90 -7.12 -15.05
CA PHE A 345 -3.44 -5.73 -15.00
C PHE A 345 -2.02 -5.65 -15.56
N ASP A 346 -1.86 -4.91 -16.63
CA ASP A 346 -0.58 -4.54 -17.20
C ASP A 346 -0.45 -3.02 -17.20
N LYS A 347 0.38 -2.50 -16.32
CA LYS A 347 0.58 -1.05 -16.12
C LYS A 347 -0.73 -0.28 -15.96
N LYS A 348 -1.74 -0.93 -15.36
CA LYS A 348 -3.03 -0.29 -15.08
C LYS A 348 -2.78 1.01 -14.32
N PRO A 349 -3.24 2.17 -14.82
CA PRO A 349 -3.08 3.42 -14.12
C PRO A 349 -3.98 3.43 -12.87
N LEU A 350 -3.35 3.37 -11.71
CA LEU A 350 -3.97 3.62 -10.41
C LEU A 350 -3.37 4.90 -9.84
N VAL A 351 -4.01 5.50 -8.84
CA VAL A 351 -3.52 6.75 -8.24
C VAL A 351 -2.12 6.62 -7.65
N ILE A 352 -1.75 5.44 -7.18
CA ILE A 352 -0.40 5.13 -6.67
C ILE A 352 0.64 4.95 -7.80
N GLY A 353 0.20 4.93 -9.05
CA GLY A 353 1.04 4.72 -10.23
C GLY A 353 0.71 3.43 -11.00
N PRO A 354 1.45 3.15 -12.08
CA PRO A 354 1.23 1.99 -12.93
C PRO A 354 1.33 0.70 -12.13
N THR A 355 0.31 -0.15 -12.25
CA THR A 355 0.18 -1.39 -11.46
C THR A 355 0.04 -2.59 -12.39
N THR A 356 0.91 -3.56 -12.21
CA THR A 356 0.90 -4.84 -12.93
C THR A 356 0.79 -5.97 -11.93
N TYR A 357 -0.22 -6.83 -12.11
CA TYR A 357 -0.33 -8.10 -11.41
C TYR A 357 -0.35 -9.24 -12.42
N THR A 358 0.16 -10.38 -12.02
CA THR A 358 0.14 -11.60 -12.81
C THR A 358 -0.20 -12.78 -11.89
N SER A 359 -0.65 -13.89 -12.42
CA SER A 359 -0.90 -15.10 -11.62
C SER A 359 0.33 -15.63 -10.83
N LYS A 360 1.50 -15.02 -11.01
CA LYS A 360 2.75 -15.39 -10.30
C LYS A 360 3.27 -14.30 -9.36
N LEU A 361 2.78 -13.06 -9.49
CA LEU A 361 3.30 -11.94 -8.72
C LEU A 361 2.19 -10.91 -8.44
N HIS A 362 1.85 -10.72 -7.17
CA HIS A 362 0.80 -9.82 -6.70
C HIS A 362 1.33 -8.61 -5.91
N ILE A 363 2.55 -8.18 -6.23
CA ILE A 363 3.20 -6.99 -5.65
C ILE A 363 4.01 -6.29 -6.74
N GLN A 364 4.21 -4.98 -6.60
CA GLN A 364 5.02 -4.23 -7.56
C GLN A 364 6.51 -4.38 -7.26
N THR A 365 7.31 -4.41 -8.32
CA THR A 365 8.79 -4.44 -8.19
C THR A 365 9.46 -3.29 -8.92
N THR A 366 8.86 -2.81 -10.01
CA THR A 366 9.44 -1.79 -10.88
C THR A 366 8.63 -0.51 -10.99
N ARG A 367 7.55 -0.36 -10.18
CA ARG A 367 6.80 0.90 -10.14
C ARG A 367 7.70 2.01 -9.60
N PRO A 368 7.75 3.20 -10.27
CA PRO A 368 8.54 4.32 -9.79
C PRO A 368 8.10 4.76 -8.38
N MET A 369 9.06 4.97 -7.48
CA MET A 369 8.82 5.52 -6.15
C MET A 369 9.48 6.88 -6.00
N ALA A 370 8.87 7.77 -5.23
CA ALA A 370 9.46 9.04 -4.87
C ALA A 370 10.59 8.85 -3.84
N ILE A 371 11.62 9.68 -3.93
CA ILE A 371 12.58 9.85 -2.84
C ILE A 371 12.40 11.27 -2.31
N LEU A 372 12.16 11.36 -1.01
CA LEU A 372 12.02 12.63 -0.30
C LEU A 372 13.29 12.91 0.50
N GLN A 373 13.68 14.16 0.57
CA GLN A 373 14.81 14.64 1.37
C GLN A 373 14.31 15.56 2.47
N ALA A 374 14.76 15.34 3.70
CA ALA A 374 14.60 16.30 4.78
C ALA A 374 15.80 17.26 4.87
N THR A 375 15.49 18.55 4.98
CA THR A 375 16.44 19.63 5.23
C THR A 375 15.82 20.57 6.25
N ASN A 376 16.49 20.74 7.40
CA ASN A 376 15.99 21.53 8.51
C ASN A 376 14.54 21.18 8.88
N GLY A 377 14.25 19.88 9.00
CA GLY A 377 12.94 19.36 9.35
C GLY A 377 11.86 19.46 8.28
N LYS A 378 12.17 19.91 7.06
CA LYS A 378 11.21 20.05 5.96
C LYS A 378 11.53 19.07 4.85
N PHE A 379 10.52 18.35 4.38
CA PHE A 379 10.65 17.43 3.26
C PHE A 379 10.40 18.10 1.92
N ALA A 380 11.15 17.66 0.92
CA ALA A 380 10.93 17.97 -0.49
C ALA A 380 11.16 16.72 -1.35
N CYS A 381 10.49 16.63 -2.48
CA CYS A 381 10.66 15.53 -3.43
C CYS A 381 11.95 15.73 -4.23
N VAL A 382 12.84 14.74 -4.20
CA VAL A 382 14.06 14.71 -5.03
C VAL A 382 13.72 14.26 -6.45
N GLY A 383 12.75 13.39 -6.60
CA GLY A 383 12.31 12.83 -7.88
C GLY A 383 11.71 11.44 -7.70
N ARG A 384 11.31 10.83 -8.82
CA ARG A 384 10.80 9.45 -8.86
C ARG A 384 11.82 8.56 -9.57
N PHE A 385 12.07 7.40 -8.99
CA PHE A 385 13.11 6.48 -9.45
C PHE A 385 12.56 5.06 -9.54
N THR A 386 13.13 4.28 -10.45
CA THR A 386 12.81 2.87 -10.65
C THR A 386 14.07 2.04 -10.43
N VAL A 387 13.94 0.92 -9.76
CA VAL A 387 15.04 -0.03 -9.59
C VAL A 387 15.39 -0.71 -10.92
N GLU A 388 16.67 -0.90 -11.18
CA GLU A 388 17.16 -1.63 -12.36
C GLU A 388 17.30 -3.13 -12.08
N SER A 389 17.76 -3.48 -10.87
CA SER A 389 17.97 -4.86 -10.46
C SER A 389 17.80 -5.01 -8.94
N PHE A 390 17.22 -6.10 -8.51
CA PHE A 390 17.01 -6.41 -7.09
C PHE A 390 17.23 -7.92 -6.86
N PRO A 391 17.58 -8.32 -5.61
CA PRO A 391 17.67 -9.73 -5.23
C PRO A 391 16.34 -10.46 -5.43
N PRO A 392 16.36 -11.79 -5.60
CA PRO A 392 15.13 -12.58 -5.71
C PRO A 392 14.17 -12.29 -4.56
N LEU A 393 12.87 -12.26 -4.87
CA LEU A 393 11.82 -12.16 -3.88
C LEU A 393 11.77 -13.43 -3.02
N GLN A 394 11.69 -13.29 -1.70
CA GLN A 394 11.70 -14.40 -0.74
C GLN A 394 10.49 -14.35 0.18
#